data_a679fcaa511336b889ee17131f3bbe21
#
_entry.id   a679fcaa511336b889ee17131f3bbe21
#
_cell.length_a   1.000
_cell.length_b   1.000
_cell.length_c   1.000
_cell.angle_alpha   90.00
_cell.angle_beta   90.00
_cell.angle_gamma   90.00
#
_symmetry.space_group_name_H-M   'P 1'
#
loop_
_entity.id
_entity.type
_entity.pdbx_description
1 polymer ?
#
loop_
_entity_poly.entity_id
_entity_poly.type
_entity_poly.pdbx_seq_one_letter_code
_entity_poly.pdbx_strand_id
1 'polypeptide(L)'
;RTAAETAILEELPPVSALILAGYMRIIGPTLLRAFPKKIINLHPALLPSFPGRQGIQDAFDYGVKVTGVTVHFVDAGIDTGEIIAQVPVNITDGMSLVELEQAIHRQEHQIFPATVKNLIQEGAI
;
A
#
# COMPACT_ATOMS: atom_id res chain seq x y z
N ARG A 1 -16.91 -6.86 -9.46
CA ARG A 1 -15.93 -5.78 -9.23
C ARG A 1 -16.44 -4.42 -9.73
N THR A 2 -16.91 -4.35 -10.95
CA THR A 2 -17.42 -3.09 -11.52
C THR A 2 -18.61 -2.55 -10.72
N ALA A 3 -19.55 -3.42 -10.35
CA ALA A 3 -20.71 -3.01 -9.57
C ALA A 3 -20.29 -2.49 -8.18
N ALA A 4 -19.33 -3.13 -7.53
CA ALA A 4 -18.82 -2.68 -6.24
C ALA A 4 -18.11 -1.33 -6.34
N GLU A 5 -17.31 -1.14 -7.39
CA GLU A 5 -16.61 0.13 -7.61
C GLU A 5 -17.57 1.26 -7.95
N THR A 6 -18.60 0.98 -8.74
CA THR A 6 -19.64 1.95 -9.05
C THR A 6 -20.37 2.39 -7.77
N ALA A 7 -20.70 1.45 -6.90
CA ALA A 7 -21.33 1.76 -5.62
C ALA A 7 -20.42 2.63 -4.73
N ILE A 8 -19.11 2.35 -4.73
CA ILE A 8 -18.15 3.18 -3.99
C ILE A 8 -18.16 4.61 -4.52
N LEU A 9 -18.12 4.78 -5.85
CA LEU A 9 -18.11 6.11 -6.45
C LEU A 9 -19.39 6.89 -6.16
N GLU A 10 -20.53 6.21 -6.15
CA GLU A 10 -21.81 6.85 -5.87
C GLU A 10 -21.92 7.40 -4.44
N GLU A 11 -21.24 6.75 -3.49
CA GLU A 11 -21.28 7.14 -2.09
C GLU A 11 -20.15 8.11 -1.70
N LEU A 12 -19.12 8.24 -2.53
CA LEU A 12 -18.01 9.12 -2.21
C LEU A 12 -18.36 10.57 -2.44
N PRO A 13 -17.99 11.46 -1.50
CA PRO A 13 -18.04 12.90 -1.78
C PRO A 13 -16.99 13.26 -2.84
N PRO A 14 -17.06 14.46 -3.43
CA PRO A 14 -16.00 14.92 -4.33
C PRO A 14 -14.65 14.91 -3.61
N VAL A 15 -13.70 14.13 -4.16
CA VAL A 15 -12.35 14.00 -3.59
C VAL A 15 -11.32 14.09 -4.71
N SER A 16 -10.09 14.53 -4.38
CA SER A 16 -9.01 14.65 -5.35
C SER A 16 -8.16 13.40 -5.47
N ALA A 17 -8.26 12.49 -4.48
CA ALA A 17 -7.49 11.25 -4.46
C ALA A 17 -8.21 10.20 -3.63
N LEU A 18 -7.87 8.94 -3.85
CA LEU A 18 -8.39 7.81 -3.09
C LEU A 18 -7.23 7.10 -2.42
N ILE A 19 -7.31 6.93 -1.10
CA ILE A 19 -6.24 6.34 -0.29
C ILE A 19 -6.73 5.00 0.25
N LEU A 20 -5.96 3.96 -0.02
CA LEU A 20 -6.26 2.60 0.42
C LEU A 20 -5.25 2.14 1.45
N ALA A 21 -5.73 1.43 2.45
CA ALA A 21 -4.86 0.80 3.44
C ALA A 21 -5.31 -0.65 3.58
N GLY A 22 -4.51 -1.57 3.04
CA GLY A 22 -4.83 -2.99 3.09
C GLY A 22 -5.93 -3.43 2.14
N TYR A 23 -6.17 -2.69 1.06
CA TYR A 23 -7.14 -3.10 0.04
C TYR A 23 -6.56 -4.25 -0.77
N MET A 24 -7.21 -5.41 -0.69
CA MET A 24 -6.66 -6.67 -1.21
C MET A 24 -7.24 -7.10 -2.55
N ARG A 25 -8.07 -6.28 -3.17
CA ARG A 25 -8.65 -6.57 -4.48
C ARG A 25 -7.90 -5.85 -5.57
N ILE A 26 -7.86 -6.46 -6.76
CA ILE A 26 -7.38 -5.76 -7.95
C ILE A 26 -8.35 -4.65 -8.26
N ILE A 27 -7.83 -3.44 -8.43
CA ILE A 27 -8.65 -2.28 -8.79
C ILE A 27 -9.06 -2.39 -10.25
N GLY A 28 -10.35 -2.28 -10.49
CA GLY A 28 -10.91 -2.34 -11.84
C GLY A 28 -10.88 -1.01 -12.56
N PRO A 29 -11.25 -1.01 -13.85
CA PRO A 29 -11.16 0.19 -14.69
C PRO A 29 -12.06 1.34 -14.24
N THR A 30 -13.15 1.05 -13.52
CA THR A 30 -14.07 2.10 -13.06
C THR A 30 -13.38 3.07 -12.12
N LEU A 31 -12.72 2.57 -11.07
CA LEU A 31 -12.00 3.42 -10.12
C LEU A 31 -10.74 4.00 -10.74
N LEU A 32 -10.01 3.22 -11.56
CA LEU A 32 -8.79 3.70 -12.20
C LEU A 32 -9.07 4.88 -13.12
N ARG A 33 -10.17 4.87 -13.86
CA ARG A 33 -10.54 5.98 -14.73
C ARG A 33 -10.99 7.21 -13.94
N ALA A 34 -11.66 7.00 -12.79
CA ALA A 34 -12.10 8.10 -11.95
C ALA A 34 -10.92 8.79 -11.24
N PHE A 35 -9.86 8.04 -10.92
CA PHE A 35 -8.71 8.56 -10.17
C PHE A 35 -7.39 8.18 -10.83
N PRO A 36 -7.09 8.67 -12.05
CA PRO A 36 -5.82 8.32 -12.73
C PRO A 36 -4.62 8.83 -11.93
N LYS A 37 -3.73 7.91 -11.53
CA LYS A 37 -2.56 8.20 -10.69
C LYS A 37 -2.90 8.88 -9.36
N LYS A 38 -4.10 8.63 -8.84
CA LYS A 38 -4.55 9.21 -7.58
C LYS A 38 -5.12 8.19 -6.61
N ILE A 39 -4.94 6.91 -6.90
CA ILE A 39 -5.25 5.85 -5.95
C ILE A 39 -3.93 5.41 -5.33
N ILE A 40 -3.84 5.51 -4.00
CA ILE A 40 -2.62 5.27 -3.24
C ILE A 40 -2.87 4.11 -2.28
N ASN A 41 -1.95 3.16 -2.23
CA ASN A 41 -2.04 2.01 -1.34
C ASN A 41 -0.79 1.88 -0.48
N LEU A 42 -0.99 1.28 0.67
CA LEU A 42 0.06 0.95 1.62
C LEU A 42 0.23 -0.58 1.61
N HIS A 43 1.44 -1.05 1.32
CA HIS A 43 1.74 -2.48 1.23
C HIS A 43 2.82 -2.86 2.24
N PRO A 44 2.63 -3.93 3.05
CA PRO A 44 3.55 -4.28 4.13
C PRO A 44 4.72 -5.15 3.67
N ALA A 45 5.42 -4.75 2.63
CA ALA A 45 6.66 -5.37 2.14
C ALA A 45 7.41 -4.36 1.29
N LEU A 46 8.66 -4.68 0.93
CA LEU A 46 9.46 -3.86 0.03
C LEU A 46 9.20 -4.32 -1.41
N LEU A 47 8.20 -3.73 -2.06
CA LEU A 47 7.90 -4.03 -3.45
C LEU A 47 9.12 -3.74 -4.34
N PRO A 48 9.37 -4.52 -5.37
CA PRO A 48 8.54 -5.57 -5.95
C PRO A 48 8.60 -6.92 -5.24
N SER A 49 9.31 -7.03 -4.11
CA SER A 49 9.34 -8.28 -3.35
C SER A 49 8.04 -8.50 -2.59
N PHE A 50 7.61 -9.74 -2.55
CA PHE A 50 6.44 -10.19 -1.76
C PHE A 50 5.17 -9.38 -2.03
N PRO A 51 4.73 -9.31 -3.29
CA PRO A 51 3.41 -8.74 -3.58
C PRO A 51 2.30 -9.67 -3.08
N GLY A 52 1.06 -9.17 -3.05
CA GLY A 52 -0.10 -9.97 -2.69
C GLY A 52 -0.51 -9.83 -1.24
N ARG A 53 -1.31 -10.78 -0.78
CA ARG A 53 -2.06 -10.63 0.47
C ARG A 53 -1.28 -10.94 1.74
N GLN A 54 -0.17 -11.66 1.64
CA GLN A 54 0.57 -12.17 2.78
C GLN A 54 2.03 -11.73 2.76
N GLY A 55 2.26 -10.47 2.40
CA GLY A 55 3.62 -9.95 2.27
C GLY A 55 4.47 -10.09 3.53
N ILE A 56 3.89 -9.86 4.71
CA ILE A 56 4.61 -10.00 5.99
C ILE A 56 4.98 -11.47 6.23
N GLN A 57 4.01 -12.36 6.10
CA GLN A 57 4.21 -13.79 6.32
C GLN A 57 5.21 -14.36 5.33
N ASP A 58 5.06 -13.99 4.06
CA ASP A 58 5.94 -14.50 3.00
C ASP A 58 7.38 -14.06 3.20
N ALA A 59 7.62 -12.82 3.58
CA ALA A 59 8.96 -12.33 3.89
C ALA A 59 9.57 -13.06 5.09
N PHE A 60 8.76 -13.25 6.13
CA PHE A 60 9.19 -13.97 7.34
C PHE A 60 9.56 -15.41 7.02
N ASP A 61 8.71 -16.11 6.27
CA ASP A 61 8.93 -17.51 5.92
C ASP A 61 10.10 -17.70 4.97
N TYR A 62 10.31 -16.75 4.05
CA TYR A 62 11.46 -16.80 3.14
C TYR A 62 12.79 -16.67 3.88
N GLY A 63 12.78 -15.94 5.00
CA GLY A 63 13.98 -15.75 5.80
C GLY A 63 14.82 -14.53 5.37
N VAL A 64 14.20 -13.54 4.74
CA VAL A 64 14.91 -12.30 4.41
C VAL A 64 15.32 -11.58 5.70
N LYS A 65 16.38 -10.79 5.64
CA LYS A 65 16.85 -10.02 6.80
C LYS A 65 16.28 -8.63 6.84
N VAL A 66 15.75 -8.15 5.73
CA VAL A 66 15.14 -6.82 5.62
C VAL A 66 13.85 -6.96 4.83
N THR A 67 12.77 -6.44 5.40
CA THR A 67 11.52 -6.21 4.70
C THR A 67 11.13 -4.76 4.91
N GLY A 68 9.88 -4.39 4.80
CA GLY A 68 9.50 -3.00 5.07
C GLY A 68 8.08 -2.68 4.63
N VAL A 69 7.88 -1.42 4.32
CA VAL A 69 6.58 -0.88 3.92
C VAL A 69 6.76 -0.09 2.63
N THR A 70 5.84 -0.23 1.71
CA THR A 70 5.81 0.52 0.45
C THR A 70 4.51 1.29 0.34
N VAL A 71 4.62 2.57 -0.02
CA VAL A 71 3.48 3.39 -0.45
C VAL A 71 3.59 3.53 -1.96
N HIS A 72 2.54 3.20 -2.69
CA HIS A 72 2.59 3.19 -4.15
C HIS A 72 1.27 3.64 -4.76
N PHE A 73 1.34 4.12 -6.00
CA PHE A 73 0.13 4.32 -6.79
C PHE A 73 -0.41 2.97 -7.24
N VAL A 74 -1.73 2.86 -7.30
CA VAL A 74 -2.39 1.64 -7.74
C VAL A 74 -2.63 1.71 -9.24
N ASP A 75 -2.28 0.63 -9.94
CA ASP A 75 -2.61 0.43 -11.34
C ASP A 75 -3.49 -0.81 -11.52
N ALA A 76 -3.59 -1.33 -12.74
CA ALA A 76 -4.45 -2.48 -13.02
C ALA A 76 -3.88 -3.81 -12.53
N GLY A 77 -2.61 -3.86 -12.09
CA GLY A 77 -1.97 -5.07 -11.58
C GLY A 77 -2.11 -5.23 -10.07
N ILE A 78 -1.49 -6.28 -9.54
CA ILE A 78 -1.42 -6.53 -8.09
C ILE A 78 -0.09 -5.97 -7.59
N ASP A 79 -0.16 -4.87 -6.81
CA ASP A 79 1.02 -4.25 -6.20
C ASP A 79 2.12 -3.92 -7.20
N THR A 80 1.76 -3.46 -8.39
CA THR A 80 2.68 -3.20 -9.49
C THR A 80 2.80 -1.72 -9.88
N GLY A 81 2.03 -0.83 -9.24
CA GLY A 81 2.05 0.58 -9.57
C GLY A 81 3.33 1.27 -9.13
N GLU A 82 3.50 2.53 -9.56
CA GLU A 82 4.68 3.33 -9.26
C GLU A 82 4.88 3.48 -7.76
N ILE A 83 6.10 3.19 -7.29
CA ILE A 83 6.47 3.32 -5.89
C ILE A 83 6.67 4.80 -5.55
N ILE A 84 6.03 5.26 -4.48
CA ILE A 84 6.14 6.65 -4.01
C ILE A 84 7.18 6.74 -2.88
N ALA A 85 7.10 5.85 -1.92
CA ALA A 85 7.99 5.86 -0.76
C ALA A 85 8.12 4.46 -0.18
N GLN A 86 9.28 4.18 0.41
CA GLN A 86 9.53 2.91 1.09
C GLN A 86 10.31 3.15 2.37
N VAL A 87 10.06 2.32 3.36
CA VAL A 87 10.85 2.31 4.58
C VAL A 87 11.23 0.87 4.93
N PRO A 88 12.51 0.59 5.25
CA PRO A 88 12.94 -0.74 5.61
C PRO A 88 12.59 -1.10 7.06
N VAL A 89 12.37 -2.38 7.30
CA VAL A 89 12.20 -2.95 8.63
C VAL A 89 13.13 -4.15 8.73
N ASN A 90 14.04 -4.14 9.69
CA ASN A 90 14.98 -5.24 9.89
C ASN A 90 14.28 -6.40 10.60
N ILE A 91 14.54 -7.61 10.11
CA ILE A 91 14.11 -8.83 10.77
C ILE A 91 15.31 -9.35 11.54
N THR A 92 15.31 -9.11 12.87
CA THR A 92 16.42 -9.51 13.72
C THR A 92 16.36 -11.00 14.06
N ASP A 93 17.52 -11.57 14.41
CA ASP A 93 17.57 -12.99 14.78
C ASP A 93 16.66 -13.24 15.98
N GLY A 94 15.87 -14.32 15.88
CA GLY A 94 14.92 -14.67 16.94
C GLY A 94 13.62 -13.87 16.98
N MET A 95 13.44 -12.92 16.05
CA MET A 95 12.21 -12.16 15.97
C MET A 95 11.03 -13.07 15.61
N SER A 96 9.92 -12.94 16.33
CA SER A 96 8.69 -13.68 16.03
C SER A 96 7.90 -12.96 14.93
N LEU A 97 6.96 -13.68 14.32
CA LEU A 97 6.06 -13.09 13.33
C LEU A 97 5.24 -11.94 13.94
N VAL A 98 4.76 -12.12 15.18
CA VAL A 98 4.00 -11.05 15.86
C VAL A 98 4.85 -9.81 16.06
N GLU A 99 6.10 -9.98 16.46
CA GLU A 99 7.02 -8.84 16.61
C GLU A 99 7.27 -8.13 15.27
N LEU A 100 7.40 -8.90 14.20
CA LEU A 100 7.57 -8.33 12.86
C LEU A 100 6.33 -7.55 12.44
N GLU A 101 5.14 -8.12 12.65
CA GLU A 101 3.88 -7.43 12.35
C GLU A 101 3.77 -6.11 13.10
N GLN A 102 4.13 -6.09 14.38
CA GLN A 102 4.11 -4.87 15.19
C GLN A 102 5.10 -3.82 14.66
N ALA A 103 6.30 -4.26 14.28
CA ALA A 103 7.32 -3.36 13.73
C ALA A 103 6.85 -2.74 12.41
N ILE A 104 6.23 -3.53 11.55
CA ILE A 104 5.70 -3.05 10.28
C ILE A 104 4.56 -2.06 10.51
N HIS A 105 3.62 -2.36 11.39
CA HIS A 105 2.50 -1.45 11.67
C HIS A 105 2.98 -0.12 12.27
N ARG A 106 4.01 -0.11 13.09
CA ARG A 106 4.60 1.14 13.59
C ARG A 106 5.12 1.99 12.44
N GLN A 107 5.82 1.39 11.48
CA GLN A 107 6.34 2.12 10.32
C GLN A 107 5.21 2.59 9.40
N GLU A 108 4.16 1.79 9.23
CA GLU A 108 2.99 2.19 8.46
C GLU A 108 2.36 3.47 9.01
N HIS A 109 2.22 3.56 10.33
CA HIS A 109 1.63 4.73 10.99
C HIS A 109 2.51 5.98 10.87
N GLN A 110 3.80 5.83 10.58
CA GLN A 110 4.71 6.96 10.39
C GLN A 110 4.82 7.37 8.94
N ILE A 111 5.03 6.41 8.03
CA ILE A 111 5.30 6.71 6.62
C ILE A 111 4.05 7.20 5.88
N PHE A 112 2.89 6.64 6.19
CA PHE A 112 1.69 6.92 5.40
C PHE A 112 1.24 8.37 5.52
N PRO A 113 1.03 8.92 6.71
CA PRO A 113 0.66 10.34 6.83
C PRO A 113 1.73 11.27 6.25
N ALA A 114 3.00 10.97 6.46
CA ALA A 114 4.09 11.79 5.94
C ALA A 114 4.11 11.81 4.41
N THR A 115 3.91 10.65 3.79
CA THR A 115 3.88 10.54 2.32
C THR A 115 2.68 11.27 1.74
N VAL A 116 1.50 11.10 2.32
CA VAL A 116 0.29 11.79 1.86
C VAL A 116 0.46 13.30 1.96
N LYS A 117 1.02 13.79 3.07
CA LYS A 117 1.29 15.20 3.26
C LYS A 117 2.24 15.74 2.18
N ASN A 118 3.31 15.01 1.88
CA ASN A 118 4.26 15.42 0.83
C ASN A 118 3.60 15.48 -0.54
N LEU A 119 2.76 14.50 -0.87
CA LEU A 119 2.04 14.49 -2.15
C LEU A 119 1.09 15.67 -2.28
N ILE A 120 0.41 16.05 -1.21
CA ILE A 120 -0.46 17.22 -1.18
C ILE A 120 0.36 18.50 -1.41
N GLN A 121 1.49 18.64 -0.71
CA GLN A 121 2.36 19.82 -0.84
C GLN A 121 2.95 19.96 -2.22
N GLU A 122 3.24 18.83 -2.89
CA GLU A 122 3.78 18.81 -4.25
C GLU A 122 2.70 19.03 -5.32
N GLY A 123 1.43 19.03 -4.94
CA GLY A 123 0.33 19.14 -5.88
C GLY A 123 0.06 17.87 -6.67
N ALA A 124 0.59 16.73 -6.23
CA ALA A 124 0.40 15.45 -6.92
C ALA A 124 -0.99 14.85 -6.69
N ILE A 125 -1.63 15.26 -5.64
CA ILE A 125 -2.99 14.82 -5.32
C ILE A 125 -3.86 15.97 -4.81
#